data_37e35e9248e6f124889628853cf98723
#
_entry.id   37e35e9248e6f124889628853cf98723
#
_cell.length_a   1.000
_cell.length_b   1.000
_cell.length_c   1.000
_cell.angle_alpha   90.00
_cell.angle_beta   90.00
_cell.angle_gamma   90.00
#
_symmetry.space_group_name_H-M   'P 1'
#
loop_
_entity.id
_entity.type
_entity.pdbx_description
1 polymer ?
#
loop_
_entity_poly.entity_id
_entity_poly.type
_entity_poly.pdbx_seq_one_letter_code
_entity_poly.pdbx_strand_id
1 'polypeptide(L)'
;AWSEGRPDGAVSLQATLDHLRLMAAATDLPLNADFGDGFGATPDDVGQAVTAALDTGIAALSIEDASGLADAPLRPLDEAVQRLRAARAAIDRAAADVLLVGRAENFFVGVPDLDDTLRRLRAYAAAGADVLYAPGITTVEQIQAVVAAADGTPVNLLVGGPTALTLRDIAALGVRRVSLGGALARAAWGGLKIGRASCRERV
;
A
#
# COMPACT_ATOMS: atom_id res chain seq x y z
N ALA A 1 9.09 5.33 7.82
CA ALA A 1 10.34 4.61 8.10
C ALA A 1 11.57 5.50 7.84
N TRP A 2 11.74 6.06 6.66
CA TRP A 2 12.94 6.88 6.33
C TRP A 2 13.05 8.16 7.14
N SER A 3 11.96 8.87 7.42
CA SER A 3 11.94 10.07 8.30
C SER A 3 12.36 9.74 9.73
N GLU A 4 12.11 8.52 10.17
CA GLU A 4 12.45 8.02 11.50
C GLU A 4 13.85 7.37 11.55
N GLY A 5 14.56 7.27 10.41
CA GLY A 5 15.83 6.57 10.32
C GLY A 5 15.74 5.08 10.64
N ARG A 6 14.57 4.48 10.46
CA ARG A 6 14.29 3.06 10.75
C ARG A 6 14.09 2.27 9.45
N PRO A 7 14.42 0.97 9.43
CA PRO A 7 14.05 0.10 8.33
C PRO A 7 12.52 -0.02 8.21
N ASP A 8 12.08 -0.41 7.03
CA ASP A 8 10.67 -0.67 6.78
C ASP A 8 10.14 -1.79 7.69
N GLY A 9 8.90 -1.68 8.16
CA GLY A 9 8.32 -2.59 9.14
C GLY A 9 8.80 -2.41 10.59
N ALA A 10 9.80 -1.55 10.88
CA ALA A 10 10.32 -1.34 12.24
C ALA A 10 9.78 -0.06 12.93
N VAL A 11 8.83 0.63 12.32
CA VAL A 11 8.15 1.78 12.91
C VAL A 11 6.97 1.28 13.75
N SER A 12 6.84 1.78 14.99
CA SER A 12 5.73 1.40 15.85
C SER A 12 4.40 2.01 15.40
N LEU A 13 3.29 1.40 15.79
CA LEU A 13 1.95 1.97 15.56
C LEU A 13 1.86 3.41 16.05
N GLN A 14 2.30 3.70 17.29
CA GLN A 14 2.23 5.05 17.85
C GLN A 14 2.99 6.08 17.00
N ALA A 15 4.23 5.76 16.59
CA ALA A 15 5.03 6.66 15.75
C ALA A 15 4.36 6.88 14.37
N THR A 16 3.74 5.83 13.82
CA THR A 16 2.96 5.95 12.57
C THR A 16 1.75 6.85 12.74
N LEU A 17 0.96 6.68 13.81
CA LEU A 17 -0.20 7.54 14.09
C LEU A 17 0.20 9.00 14.28
N ASP A 18 1.28 9.27 14.99
CA ASP A 18 1.78 10.63 15.21
C ASP A 18 2.25 11.25 13.89
N HIS A 19 2.92 10.48 13.05
CA HIS A 19 3.32 10.92 11.71
C HIS A 19 2.11 11.22 10.81
N LEU A 20 1.07 10.37 10.83
CA LEU A 20 -0.16 10.60 10.06
C LEU A 20 -0.86 11.89 10.48
N ARG A 21 -0.94 12.18 11.79
CA ARG A 21 -1.49 13.46 12.29
C ARG A 21 -0.71 14.67 11.78
N LEU A 22 0.63 14.59 11.80
CA LEU A 22 1.48 15.65 11.27
C LEU A 22 1.26 15.86 9.76
N MET A 23 1.12 14.78 9.01
CA MET A 23 0.86 14.85 7.56
C MET A 23 -0.53 15.44 7.30
N ALA A 24 -1.57 14.99 8.02
CA ALA A 24 -2.93 15.50 7.87
C ALA A 24 -3.03 17.00 8.23
N ALA A 25 -2.27 17.45 9.22
CA ALA A 25 -2.22 18.88 9.58
C ALA A 25 -1.44 19.75 8.56
N ALA A 26 -0.63 19.15 7.71
CA ALA A 26 0.23 19.85 6.76
C ALA A 26 -0.39 20.07 5.37
N THR A 27 -1.53 19.43 5.07
CA THR A 27 -2.17 19.48 3.74
C THR A 27 -3.66 19.22 3.80
N ASP A 28 -4.41 19.85 2.91
CA ASP A 28 -5.84 19.57 2.67
C ASP A 28 -6.05 18.43 1.65
N LEU A 29 -4.97 17.83 1.12
CA LEU A 29 -5.09 16.71 0.19
C LEU A 29 -5.44 15.42 0.92
N PRO A 30 -6.28 14.55 0.31
CA PRO A 30 -6.60 13.26 0.89
C PRO A 30 -5.35 12.40 1.11
N LEU A 31 -5.14 11.93 2.33
CA LEU A 31 -4.02 11.06 2.69
C LEU A 31 -4.41 9.60 2.64
N ASN A 32 -3.63 8.78 1.93
CA ASN A 32 -3.69 7.33 2.04
C ASN A 32 -2.50 6.83 2.87
N ALA A 33 -2.78 6.26 4.02
CA ALA A 33 -1.76 5.68 4.89
C ALA A 33 -1.27 4.33 4.33
N ASP A 34 0.04 4.16 4.21
CA ASP A 34 0.66 2.84 4.14
C ASP A 34 0.69 2.26 5.56
N PHE A 35 -0.21 1.31 5.83
CA PHE A 35 -0.45 0.81 7.19
C PHE A 35 0.13 -0.59 7.40
N GLY A 36 1.04 -1.01 6.50
CA GLY A 36 1.72 -2.30 6.55
C GLY A 36 0.72 -3.46 6.65
N ASP A 37 1.01 -4.41 7.52
CA ASP A 37 0.13 -5.56 7.79
C ASP A 37 -1.02 -5.25 8.79
N GLY A 38 -1.19 -3.97 9.17
CA GLY A 38 -2.21 -3.50 10.11
C GLY A 38 -1.74 -3.42 11.57
N PHE A 39 -0.46 -3.55 11.84
CA PHE A 39 0.17 -3.43 13.18
C PHE A 39 -0.36 -4.39 14.26
N GLY A 40 -1.07 -5.44 13.88
CA GLY A 40 -1.68 -6.37 14.82
C GLY A 40 -1.14 -7.78 14.72
N ALA A 41 -0.96 -8.49 15.86
CA ALA A 41 -0.66 -9.91 15.88
C ALA A 41 -1.89 -10.74 15.43
N THR A 42 -3.08 -10.31 15.84
CA THR A 42 -4.36 -10.94 15.53
C THR A 42 -5.24 -10.00 14.67
N PRO A 43 -6.30 -10.52 14.01
CA PRO A 43 -7.28 -9.67 13.34
C PRO A 43 -7.93 -8.63 14.27
N ASP A 44 -8.18 -8.96 15.53
CA ASP A 44 -8.76 -8.04 16.50
C ASP A 44 -7.81 -6.87 16.80
N ASP A 45 -6.50 -7.15 16.93
CA ASP A 45 -5.49 -6.10 17.11
C ASP A 45 -5.44 -5.18 15.88
N VAL A 46 -5.56 -5.74 14.66
CA VAL A 46 -5.67 -4.94 13.43
C VAL A 46 -6.88 -4.01 13.49
N GLY A 47 -8.04 -4.51 13.93
CA GLY A 47 -9.24 -3.68 14.10
C GLY A 47 -9.03 -2.53 15.10
N GLN A 48 -8.31 -2.78 16.20
CA GLN A 48 -7.97 -1.74 17.18
C GLN A 48 -6.98 -0.70 16.60
N ALA A 49 -5.95 -1.15 15.89
CA ALA A 49 -4.98 -0.28 15.23
C ALA A 49 -5.65 0.60 14.17
N VAL A 50 -6.55 0.04 13.36
CA VAL A 50 -7.35 0.79 12.38
C VAL A 50 -8.23 1.82 13.08
N THR A 51 -8.93 1.44 14.16
CA THR A 51 -9.75 2.40 14.94
C THR A 51 -8.92 3.61 15.38
N ALA A 52 -7.70 3.38 15.87
CA ALA A 52 -6.80 4.48 16.28
C ALA A 52 -6.32 5.32 15.08
N ALA A 53 -6.20 4.73 13.88
CA ALA A 53 -5.81 5.45 12.68
C ALA A 53 -6.93 6.37 12.14
N LEU A 54 -8.20 6.03 12.34
CA LEU A 54 -9.33 6.85 11.88
C LEU A 54 -9.30 8.27 12.47
N ASP A 55 -8.78 8.44 13.68
CA ASP A 55 -8.70 9.73 14.38
C ASP A 55 -7.52 10.59 13.88
N THR A 56 -6.74 10.14 12.89
CA THR A 56 -5.59 10.89 12.39
C THR A 56 -5.90 11.82 11.23
N GLY A 57 -7.11 11.76 10.67
CA GLY A 57 -7.52 12.57 9.52
C GLY A 57 -7.15 11.98 8.15
N ILE A 58 -6.85 10.68 8.08
CA ILE A 58 -6.60 9.98 6.82
C ILE A 58 -7.90 9.79 6.01
N ALA A 59 -7.79 9.77 4.69
CA ALA A 59 -8.89 9.46 3.77
C ALA A 59 -8.87 7.99 3.31
N ALA A 60 -7.77 7.29 3.48
CA ALA A 60 -7.64 5.88 3.16
C ALA A 60 -6.49 5.25 3.95
N LEU A 61 -6.53 3.92 4.08
CA LEU A 61 -5.40 3.13 4.57
C LEU A 61 -5.26 1.83 3.77
N SER A 62 -4.04 1.32 3.64
CA SER A 62 -3.78 0.04 2.99
C SER A 62 -3.35 -1.02 3.99
N ILE A 63 -3.88 -2.23 3.85
CA ILE A 63 -3.43 -3.42 4.58
C ILE A 63 -2.88 -4.43 3.59
N GLU A 64 -1.67 -4.91 3.84
CA GLU A 64 -0.96 -5.86 3.01
C GLU A 64 -0.88 -7.25 3.65
N ASP A 65 -0.64 -8.25 2.82
CA ASP A 65 -0.53 -9.65 3.24
C ASP A 65 0.92 -10.15 3.37
N ALA A 66 1.91 -9.24 3.30
CA ALA A 66 3.28 -9.60 3.63
C ALA A 66 3.39 -10.05 5.09
N SER A 67 4.10 -11.17 5.31
CA SER A 67 4.30 -11.71 6.66
C SER A 67 5.52 -11.13 7.37
N GLY A 68 6.47 -10.60 6.60
CA GLY A 68 7.81 -10.23 7.10
C GLY A 68 8.76 -11.41 7.31
N LEU A 69 8.32 -12.66 7.08
CA LEU A 69 9.13 -13.87 7.24
C LEU A 69 9.74 -14.29 5.90
N ALA A 70 11.03 -14.58 5.88
CA ALA A 70 11.74 -14.91 4.65
C ALA A 70 11.32 -16.26 4.04
N ASP A 71 10.98 -17.24 4.86
CA ASP A 71 10.58 -18.59 4.48
C ASP A 71 9.08 -18.74 4.20
N ALA A 72 8.26 -17.76 4.62
CA ALA A 72 6.84 -17.70 4.37
C ALA A 72 6.41 -16.24 4.11
N PRO A 73 6.85 -15.61 3.00
CA PRO A 73 6.75 -14.16 2.82
C PRO A 73 5.32 -13.63 2.71
N LEU A 74 4.36 -14.49 2.39
CA LEU A 74 2.93 -14.16 2.34
C LEU A 74 2.18 -14.84 3.48
N ARG A 75 1.25 -14.11 4.08
CA ARG A 75 0.28 -14.70 5.02
C ARG A 75 -0.65 -15.66 4.29
N PRO A 76 -1.14 -16.72 4.96
CA PRO A 76 -2.24 -17.52 4.46
C PRO A 76 -3.42 -16.64 4.03
N LEU A 77 -4.09 -17.00 2.94
CA LEU A 77 -5.16 -16.18 2.36
C LEU A 77 -6.29 -15.91 3.35
N ASP A 78 -6.70 -16.92 4.12
CA ASP A 78 -7.76 -16.81 5.11
C ASP A 78 -7.38 -15.84 6.26
N GLU A 79 -6.13 -15.83 6.70
CA GLU A 79 -5.62 -14.88 7.68
C GLU A 79 -5.65 -13.45 7.11
N ALA A 80 -5.15 -13.24 5.89
CA ALA A 80 -5.16 -11.93 5.24
C ALA A 80 -6.61 -11.40 5.08
N VAL A 81 -7.56 -12.27 4.71
CA VAL A 81 -8.97 -11.94 4.61
C VAL A 81 -9.57 -11.54 5.97
N GLN A 82 -9.23 -12.26 7.04
CA GLN A 82 -9.71 -11.93 8.39
C GLN A 82 -9.19 -10.56 8.85
N ARG A 83 -7.94 -10.22 8.55
CA ARG A 83 -7.37 -8.90 8.84
C ARG A 83 -8.10 -7.78 8.11
N LEU A 84 -8.38 -7.95 6.82
CA LEU A 84 -9.17 -6.97 6.05
C LEU A 84 -10.60 -6.83 6.55
N ARG A 85 -11.26 -7.94 6.92
CA ARG A 85 -12.60 -7.90 7.53
C ARG A 85 -12.61 -7.15 8.87
N ALA A 86 -11.60 -7.35 9.70
CA ALA A 86 -11.46 -6.64 10.97
C ALA A 86 -11.25 -5.13 10.76
N ALA A 87 -10.43 -4.76 9.77
CA ALA A 87 -10.24 -3.38 9.36
C ALA A 87 -11.55 -2.74 8.84
N ARG A 88 -12.26 -3.43 7.94
CA ARG A 88 -13.56 -2.98 7.42
C ARG A 88 -14.57 -2.78 8.54
N ALA A 89 -14.70 -3.77 9.43
CA ALA A 89 -15.60 -3.69 10.56
C ALA A 89 -15.27 -2.52 11.53
N ALA A 90 -14.00 -2.16 11.68
CA ALA A 90 -13.60 -1.00 12.47
C ALA A 90 -14.03 0.31 11.82
N ILE A 91 -13.83 0.46 10.50
CA ILE A 91 -14.24 1.63 9.71
C ILE A 91 -15.77 1.78 9.76
N ASP A 92 -16.50 0.70 9.51
CA ASP A 92 -17.98 0.71 9.49
C ASP A 92 -18.57 1.06 10.87
N ARG A 93 -18.00 0.50 11.93
CA ARG A 93 -18.44 0.78 13.31
C ARG A 93 -18.25 2.25 13.70
N ALA A 94 -17.19 2.87 13.21
CA ALA A 94 -16.92 4.28 13.41
C ALA A 94 -17.74 5.19 12.49
N ALA A 95 -18.47 4.63 11.52
CA ALA A 95 -19.12 5.35 10.42
C ALA A 95 -18.18 6.35 9.73
N ALA A 96 -16.90 5.98 9.61
CA ALA A 96 -15.85 6.84 9.06
C ALA A 96 -15.84 6.76 7.52
N ASP A 97 -15.66 7.92 6.88
CA ASP A 97 -15.46 8.01 5.42
C ASP A 97 -13.99 7.79 5.07
N VAL A 98 -13.51 6.56 5.34
CA VAL A 98 -12.13 6.13 5.08
C VAL A 98 -12.13 4.89 4.20
N LEU A 99 -11.41 4.94 3.08
CA LEU A 99 -11.29 3.83 2.14
C LEU A 99 -10.29 2.79 2.62
N LEU A 100 -10.64 1.51 2.48
CA LEU A 100 -9.77 0.37 2.75
C LEU A 100 -9.13 -0.12 1.45
N VAL A 101 -7.80 -0.18 1.41
CA VAL A 101 -7.03 -0.71 0.28
C VAL A 101 -6.49 -2.09 0.66
N GLY A 102 -6.93 -3.13 -0.06
CA GLY A 102 -6.38 -4.49 0.09
C GLY A 102 -5.18 -4.70 -0.84
N ARG A 103 -4.00 -5.03 -0.26
CA ARG A 103 -2.75 -5.24 -1.00
C ARG A 103 -2.37 -6.72 -1.05
N ALA A 104 -2.12 -7.22 -2.27
CA ALA A 104 -1.56 -8.55 -2.51
C ALA A 104 -0.08 -8.41 -2.90
N GLU A 105 0.82 -8.79 -2.00
CA GLU A 105 2.25 -8.51 -2.07
C GLU A 105 3.06 -9.55 -2.89
N ASN A 106 2.42 -10.53 -3.51
CA ASN A 106 3.05 -11.63 -4.23
C ASN A 106 4.29 -11.22 -5.03
N PHE A 107 4.14 -10.25 -5.93
CA PHE A 107 5.23 -9.79 -6.81
C PHE A 107 6.29 -9.00 -6.05
N PHE A 108 5.91 -8.32 -4.98
CA PHE A 108 6.80 -7.43 -4.23
C PHE A 108 7.69 -8.21 -3.25
N VAL A 109 7.19 -9.32 -2.72
CA VAL A 109 7.95 -10.21 -1.82
C VAL A 109 8.66 -11.36 -2.55
N GLY A 110 8.70 -11.33 -3.88
CA GLY A 110 9.45 -12.31 -4.68
C GLY A 110 8.73 -13.64 -4.93
N VAL A 111 7.40 -13.67 -4.81
CA VAL A 111 6.53 -14.81 -5.15
C VAL A 111 5.62 -14.42 -6.33
N PRO A 112 6.13 -14.24 -7.55
CA PRO A 112 5.39 -13.68 -8.69
C PRO A 112 4.38 -14.68 -9.29
N ASP A 113 3.41 -15.10 -8.49
CA ASP A 113 2.30 -15.97 -8.89
C ASP A 113 1.07 -15.08 -9.19
N LEU A 114 0.74 -14.95 -10.49
CA LEU A 114 -0.39 -14.14 -10.93
C LEU A 114 -1.72 -14.77 -10.50
N ASP A 115 -1.88 -16.07 -10.62
CA ASP A 115 -3.13 -16.76 -10.30
C ASP A 115 -3.46 -16.63 -8.80
N ASP A 116 -2.47 -16.79 -7.92
CA ASP A 116 -2.63 -16.55 -6.49
C ASP A 116 -2.94 -15.08 -6.21
N THR A 117 -2.26 -14.14 -6.87
CA THR A 117 -2.53 -12.71 -6.77
C THR A 117 -3.99 -12.38 -7.11
N LEU A 118 -4.50 -12.88 -8.24
CA LEU A 118 -5.88 -12.66 -8.66
C LEU A 118 -6.89 -13.28 -7.67
N ARG A 119 -6.58 -14.47 -7.14
CA ARG A 119 -7.39 -15.12 -6.10
C ARG A 119 -7.46 -14.27 -4.83
N ARG A 120 -6.33 -13.72 -4.38
CA ARG A 120 -6.23 -12.84 -3.22
C ARG A 120 -7.04 -11.56 -3.42
N LEU A 121 -6.86 -10.88 -4.54
CA LEU A 121 -7.58 -9.64 -4.83
C LEU A 121 -9.10 -9.82 -4.84
N ARG A 122 -9.61 -10.91 -5.44
CA ARG A 122 -11.06 -11.24 -5.37
C ARG A 122 -11.53 -11.44 -3.93
N ALA A 123 -10.73 -12.14 -3.12
CA ALA A 123 -11.07 -12.37 -1.73
C ALA A 123 -11.03 -11.08 -0.89
N TYR A 124 -10.13 -10.14 -1.23
CA TYR A 124 -10.03 -8.84 -0.56
C TYR A 124 -11.21 -7.93 -0.92
N ALA A 125 -11.63 -7.90 -2.20
CA ALA A 125 -12.85 -7.22 -2.59
C ALA A 125 -14.08 -7.78 -1.83
N ALA A 126 -14.21 -9.11 -1.76
CA ALA A 126 -15.27 -9.76 -1.00
C ALA A 126 -15.18 -9.56 0.52
N ALA A 127 -14.00 -9.19 1.04
CA ALA A 127 -13.78 -8.82 2.44
C ALA A 127 -14.11 -7.34 2.73
N GLY A 128 -14.47 -6.55 1.72
CA GLY A 128 -14.87 -5.15 1.86
C GLY A 128 -13.75 -4.14 1.58
N ALA A 129 -12.71 -4.53 0.84
CA ALA A 129 -11.74 -3.56 0.33
C ALA A 129 -12.39 -2.68 -0.74
N ASP A 130 -12.25 -1.35 -0.59
CA ASP A 130 -12.77 -0.34 -1.53
C ASP A 130 -11.84 -0.16 -2.74
N VAL A 131 -10.56 -0.49 -2.58
CA VAL A 131 -9.52 -0.40 -3.62
C VAL A 131 -8.63 -1.63 -3.54
N LEU A 132 -8.25 -2.17 -4.70
CA LEU A 132 -7.33 -3.31 -4.79
C LEU A 132 -5.95 -2.86 -5.29
N TYR A 133 -4.91 -3.52 -4.79
CA TYR A 133 -3.55 -3.16 -5.11
C TYR A 133 -2.64 -4.40 -5.16
N ALA A 134 -1.95 -4.59 -6.28
CA ALA A 134 -0.92 -5.60 -6.45
C ALA A 134 0.38 -4.91 -6.89
N PRO A 135 1.23 -4.46 -5.94
CA PRO A 135 2.51 -3.84 -6.31
C PRO A 135 3.42 -4.86 -7.00
N GLY A 136 4.24 -4.35 -7.93
CA GLY A 136 5.21 -5.19 -8.64
C GLY A 136 4.73 -5.77 -9.97
N ILE A 137 3.44 -5.70 -10.31
CA ILE A 137 2.98 -5.99 -11.67
C ILE A 137 3.43 -4.86 -12.61
N THR A 138 3.88 -5.21 -13.82
CA THR A 138 4.49 -4.25 -14.75
C THR A 138 4.05 -4.41 -16.19
N THR A 139 3.51 -5.59 -16.58
CA THR A 139 3.10 -5.82 -17.97
C THR A 139 1.63 -5.48 -18.20
N VAL A 140 1.29 -5.16 -19.44
CA VAL A 140 -0.09 -4.85 -19.84
C VAL A 140 -1.03 -6.02 -19.50
N GLU A 141 -0.58 -7.26 -19.76
CA GLU A 141 -1.34 -8.48 -19.52
C GLU A 141 -1.63 -8.67 -18.02
N GLN A 142 -0.64 -8.41 -17.15
CA GLN A 142 -0.83 -8.48 -15.70
C GLN A 142 -1.83 -7.41 -15.23
N ILE A 143 -1.69 -6.17 -15.73
CA ILE A 143 -2.59 -5.06 -15.37
C ILE A 143 -4.02 -5.38 -15.80
N GLN A 144 -4.22 -5.87 -17.03
CA GLN A 144 -5.54 -6.26 -17.53
C GLN A 144 -6.15 -7.40 -16.71
N ALA A 145 -5.36 -8.42 -16.37
CA ALA A 145 -5.80 -9.55 -15.56
C ALA A 145 -6.26 -9.09 -14.15
N VAL A 146 -5.49 -8.20 -13.52
CA VAL A 146 -5.83 -7.63 -12.20
C VAL A 146 -7.10 -6.78 -12.28
N VAL A 147 -7.24 -5.92 -13.28
CA VAL A 147 -8.46 -5.10 -13.47
C VAL A 147 -9.67 -5.97 -13.75
N ALA A 148 -9.52 -7.02 -14.56
CA ALA A 148 -10.61 -7.96 -14.82
C ALA A 148 -11.01 -8.74 -13.55
N ALA A 149 -10.03 -9.16 -12.73
CA ALA A 149 -10.29 -9.88 -11.49
C ALA A 149 -10.92 -9.00 -10.40
N ALA A 150 -10.74 -7.69 -10.48
CA ALA A 150 -11.28 -6.71 -9.54
C ALA A 150 -12.80 -6.50 -9.68
N ASP A 151 -13.39 -6.94 -10.80
CA ASP A 151 -14.85 -6.95 -11.05
C ASP A 151 -15.54 -5.62 -10.66
N GLY A 152 -14.98 -4.51 -11.16
CA GLY A 152 -15.49 -3.16 -10.89
C GLY A 152 -14.91 -2.48 -9.66
N THR A 153 -14.26 -3.19 -8.74
CA THR A 153 -13.53 -2.57 -7.63
C THR A 153 -12.34 -1.77 -8.19
N PRO A 154 -12.16 -0.50 -7.80
CA PRO A 154 -11.03 0.31 -8.26
C PRO A 154 -9.66 -0.33 -8.03
N VAL A 155 -8.77 -0.25 -9.02
CA VAL A 155 -7.41 -0.78 -8.93
C VAL A 155 -6.41 0.36 -8.85
N ASN A 156 -5.45 0.24 -7.92
CA ASN A 156 -4.23 1.04 -7.87
C ASN A 156 -3.10 0.34 -8.63
N LEU A 157 -2.37 1.07 -9.47
CA LEU A 157 -1.13 0.61 -10.09
C LEU A 157 0.08 1.35 -9.53
N LEU A 158 1.12 0.62 -9.14
CA LEU A 158 2.41 1.21 -8.78
C LEU A 158 3.24 1.47 -10.05
N VAL A 159 3.60 2.72 -10.28
CA VAL A 159 4.60 3.12 -11.27
C VAL A 159 5.85 3.58 -10.51
N GLY A 160 6.64 2.63 -10.04
CA GLY A 160 7.80 2.88 -9.19
C GLY A 160 9.11 3.18 -9.94
N GLY A 161 9.10 3.17 -11.27
CA GLY A 161 10.25 3.36 -12.13
C GLY A 161 9.85 3.68 -13.57
N PRO A 162 10.80 3.70 -14.52
CA PRO A 162 10.52 3.94 -15.93
C PRO A 162 9.50 2.94 -16.50
N THR A 163 8.57 3.44 -17.27
CA THR A 163 7.57 2.65 -18.01
C THR A 163 7.34 3.27 -19.37
N ALA A 164 6.97 2.44 -20.37
CA ALA A 164 6.55 2.90 -21.67
C ALA A 164 5.07 3.36 -21.69
N LEU A 165 4.29 3.02 -20.65
CA LEU A 165 2.88 3.37 -20.55
C LEU A 165 2.71 4.83 -20.12
N THR A 166 1.91 5.58 -20.87
CA THR A 166 1.43 6.89 -20.43
C THR A 166 0.29 6.75 -19.41
N LEU A 167 -0.02 7.84 -18.68
CA LEU A 167 -1.20 7.85 -17.80
C LEU A 167 -2.50 7.58 -18.56
N ARG A 168 -2.58 7.98 -19.83
CA ARG A 168 -3.73 7.70 -20.71
C ARG A 168 -3.85 6.20 -20.98
N ASP A 169 -2.74 5.53 -21.29
CA ASP A 169 -2.73 4.09 -21.54
C ASP A 169 -3.13 3.33 -20.28
N ILE A 170 -2.59 3.71 -19.13
CA ILE A 170 -2.92 3.10 -17.83
C ILE A 170 -4.43 3.28 -17.51
N ALA A 171 -4.97 4.47 -17.73
CA ALA A 171 -6.41 4.73 -17.54
C ALA A 171 -7.28 3.93 -18.51
N ALA A 172 -6.84 3.77 -19.78
CA ALA A 172 -7.54 2.96 -20.77
C ALA A 172 -7.57 1.47 -20.43
N LEU A 173 -6.58 0.96 -19.66
CA LEU A 173 -6.56 -0.39 -19.10
C LEU A 173 -7.55 -0.58 -17.93
N GLY A 174 -8.21 0.49 -17.45
CA GLY A 174 -9.19 0.42 -16.37
C GLY A 174 -8.65 0.74 -14.98
N VAL A 175 -7.37 1.09 -14.86
CA VAL A 175 -6.77 1.54 -13.59
C VAL A 175 -7.39 2.87 -13.17
N ARG A 176 -7.68 3.03 -11.86
CA ARG A 176 -8.32 4.23 -11.29
C ARG A 176 -7.39 5.08 -10.45
N ARG A 177 -6.32 4.51 -9.93
CA ARG A 177 -5.30 5.22 -9.15
C ARG A 177 -3.91 4.79 -9.60
N VAL A 178 -2.99 5.75 -9.67
CA VAL A 178 -1.56 5.49 -9.88
C VAL A 178 -0.80 5.99 -8.66
N SER A 179 0.09 5.15 -8.13
CA SER A 179 1.01 5.51 -7.06
C SER A 179 2.45 5.42 -7.55
N LEU A 180 3.31 6.26 -6.99
CA LEU A 180 4.74 6.33 -7.37
C LEU A 180 5.64 5.63 -6.34
N GLY A 181 5.09 5.22 -5.19
CA GLY A 181 5.85 4.66 -4.09
C GLY A 181 7.01 5.58 -3.69
N GLY A 182 8.18 4.99 -3.45
CA GLY A 182 9.39 5.74 -3.11
C GLY A 182 10.12 6.40 -4.29
N ALA A 183 9.55 6.49 -5.50
CA ALA A 183 10.28 6.97 -6.68
C ALA A 183 10.73 8.42 -6.53
N LEU A 184 9.88 9.32 -6.02
CA LEU A 184 10.23 10.73 -5.80
C LEU A 184 11.31 10.88 -4.73
N ALA A 185 11.21 10.16 -3.64
CA ALA A 185 12.22 10.15 -2.59
C ALA A 185 13.58 9.63 -3.12
N ARG A 186 13.58 8.55 -3.90
CA ARG A 186 14.81 8.04 -4.53
C ARG A 186 15.42 9.03 -5.50
N ALA A 187 14.61 9.76 -6.27
CA ALA A 187 15.09 10.82 -7.16
C ALA A 187 15.74 11.97 -6.39
N ALA A 188 15.11 12.44 -5.31
CA ALA A 188 15.64 13.49 -4.46
C ALA A 188 16.96 13.07 -3.79
N TRP A 189 17.06 11.87 -3.23
CA TRP A 189 18.29 11.33 -2.65
C TRP A 189 19.38 11.10 -3.70
N GLY A 190 18.99 10.68 -4.91
CA GLY A 190 19.93 10.56 -6.05
C GLY A 190 20.56 11.89 -6.39
N GLY A 191 19.75 12.95 -6.53
CA GLY A 191 20.24 14.31 -6.78
C GLY A 191 21.16 14.83 -5.67
N LEU A 192 20.81 14.60 -4.41
CA LEU A 192 21.66 14.97 -3.26
C LEU A 192 23.02 14.26 -3.29
N LYS A 193 23.05 12.96 -3.61
CA LYS A 193 24.30 12.19 -3.71
C LYS A 193 25.20 12.72 -4.83
N ILE A 194 24.65 13.05 -5.99
CA ILE A 194 25.39 13.61 -7.13
C ILE A 194 25.98 14.98 -6.75
N GLY A 195 25.17 15.87 -6.15
CA GLY A 195 25.65 17.18 -5.69
C GLY A 195 26.80 17.08 -4.68
N ARG A 196 26.73 16.11 -3.78
CA ARG A 196 27.78 15.87 -2.78
C ARG A 196 29.09 15.32 -3.39
N ALA A 197 29.00 14.49 -4.43
CA ALA A 197 30.16 14.00 -5.16
C ALA A 197 30.87 15.15 -5.90
N SER A 198 30.12 16.02 -6.61
CA SER A 198 30.69 17.15 -7.36
C SER A 198 31.34 18.24 -6.44
N CYS A 199 30.91 18.35 -5.18
CA CYS A 199 31.56 19.23 -4.19
C CYS A 199 32.91 18.70 -3.70
N ARG A 200 33.12 17.36 -3.71
CA ARG A 200 34.41 16.76 -3.28
C ARG A 200 35.52 16.86 -4.32
N GLU A 201 35.15 17.02 -5.59
CA GLU A 201 36.14 17.16 -6.69
C GLU A 201 36.66 18.60 -6.88
N ARG A 202 36.17 19.56 -6.10
CA ARG A 202 36.53 20.98 -6.20
C ARG A 202 37.38 21.50 -5.02
N VAL A 203 37.92 20.60 -4.19
CA VAL A 203 38.82 20.98 -3.06
C VAL A 203 40.21 20.44 -3.31
#